data_0dadce6444c0f628339a84b8e4ff0ea0
#
_entry.id   0dadce6444c0f628339a84b8e4ff0ea0
#
_cell.length_a   1.000
_cell.length_b   1.000
_cell.length_c   1.000
_cell.angle_alpha   90.00
_cell.angle_beta   90.00
_cell.angle_gamma   90.00
#
_symmetry.space_group_name_H-M   'P 1'
#
loop_
_entity.id
_entity.type
_entity.pdbx_description
1 polymer ?
#
loop_
_entity_poly.entity_id
_entity_poly.type
_entity_poly.pdbx_seq_one_letter_code
_entity_poly.pdbx_strand_id
1 'polypeptide(L)'
;MIAFLTSTLGDFYLMDEMVVDLISKNDFTSNLRQIWKRGSKGLFISADPADFSGNDRMRDEFFRAFRVAGLAFERRDICDGRMKGELDLSDVDVIILGGGHVPTQHKFFKKIALKEHLSAFDGILLALSAGSMNSGETVYSIPELEGEA
;
A
#
# COMPACT_ATOMS: atom_id res chain seq x y z
N MET A 1 -9.92 -10.54 6.84
CA MET A 1 -8.84 -9.56 6.57
C MET A 1 -8.34 -8.95 7.87
N ILE A 2 -7.02 -8.77 8.01
CA ILE A 2 -6.39 -8.02 9.10
C ILE A 2 -5.80 -6.75 8.50
N ALA A 3 -6.17 -5.58 9.05
CA ALA A 3 -5.74 -4.29 8.52
C ALA A 3 -4.82 -3.55 9.51
N PHE A 4 -3.72 -3.01 8.99
CA PHE A 4 -2.85 -2.08 9.69
C PHE A 4 -2.93 -0.72 8.98
N LEU A 5 -3.51 0.26 9.66
CA LEU A 5 -3.61 1.63 9.18
C LEU A 5 -2.54 2.47 9.87
N THR A 6 -1.65 3.05 9.08
CA THR A 6 -0.46 3.74 9.58
C THR A 6 -0.25 5.09 8.89
N SER A 7 0.51 5.97 9.51
CA SER A 7 1.00 7.18 8.85
C SER A 7 2.19 6.87 7.93
N THR A 8 3.00 5.86 8.31
CA THR A 8 4.12 5.36 7.50
C THR A 8 4.40 3.90 7.89
N LEU A 9 4.96 3.13 6.97
CA LEU A 9 5.44 1.76 7.23
C LEU A 9 6.92 1.71 7.64
N GLY A 10 7.61 2.83 7.55
CA GLY A 10 9.03 2.95 7.87
C GLY A 10 9.60 4.32 7.54
N ASP A 11 10.90 4.48 7.66
CA ASP A 11 11.60 5.73 7.38
C ASP A 11 11.89 5.88 5.87
N PHE A 12 10.85 5.94 5.05
CA PHE A 12 10.95 5.94 3.59
C PHE A 12 11.34 7.29 2.95
N TYR A 13 11.53 8.34 3.74
CA TYR A 13 11.65 9.70 3.21
C TYR A 13 12.88 10.46 3.66
N LEU A 14 13.85 9.83 4.27
CA LEU A 14 15.06 10.53 4.70
C LEU A 14 16.15 10.45 3.63
N MET A 15 16.17 11.51 2.79
CA MET A 15 17.34 11.94 2.02
C MET A 15 18.01 10.88 1.13
N ASP A 16 17.80 10.94 -0.14
CA ASP A 16 18.55 10.29 -1.26
C ASP A 16 19.04 8.84 -1.11
N GLU A 17 19.03 8.29 0.10
CA GLU A 17 19.26 6.89 0.41
C GLU A 17 17.97 6.26 0.94
N MET A 18 17.35 5.51 0.09
CA MET A 18 16.12 4.82 0.37
C MET A 18 16.28 3.78 1.43
N VAL A 19 15.55 3.96 2.51
CA VAL A 19 15.14 3.11 3.39
C VAL A 19 15.13 2.09 3.66
N VAL A 20 15.01 1.54 4.63
CA VAL A 20 15.26 1.11 5.21
C VAL A 20 14.70 0.11 6.06
N ASP A 21 14.32 0.32 7.19
CA ASP A 21 13.73 -0.62 8.12
C ASP A 21 12.22 -0.39 8.26
N LEU A 22 11.46 -1.46 8.40
CA LEU A 22 10.06 -1.35 8.81
C LEU A 22 9.98 -0.76 10.21
N ILE A 23 8.93 -0.02 10.45
CA ILE A 23 8.67 0.61 11.75
C ILE A 23 8.61 -0.43 12.85
N SER A 24 9.37 -0.21 13.92
CA SER A 24 9.31 -1.04 15.13
C SER A 24 8.34 -0.50 16.20
N LYS A 25 7.89 0.75 16.05
CA LYS A 25 6.96 1.38 16.99
C LYS A 25 5.62 0.64 17.05
N ASN A 26 5.02 0.65 18.24
CA ASN A 26 3.73 0.00 18.50
C ASN A 26 3.71 -1.50 18.12
N ASP A 27 4.85 -2.16 18.24
CA ASP A 27 5.01 -3.58 17.92
C ASP A 27 4.59 -3.97 16.49
N PHE A 28 4.56 -3.00 15.56
CA PHE A 28 4.07 -3.20 14.20
C PHE A 28 4.75 -4.40 13.52
N THR A 29 6.08 -4.39 13.45
CA THR A 29 6.83 -5.47 12.79
C THR A 29 6.69 -6.80 13.51
N SER A 30 6.64 -6.80 14.85
CA SER A 30 6.48 -8.03 15.63
C SER A 30 5.08 -8.63 15.47
N ASN A 31 4.04 -7.81 15.47
CA ASN A 31 2.68 -8.24 15.21
C ASN A 31 2.53 -8.80 13.79
N LEU A 32 3.16 -8.15 12.83
CA LEU A 32 3.13 -8.59 11.44
C LEU A 32 3.82 -9.95 11.27
N ARG A 33 4.96 -10.18 11.95
CA ARG A 33 5.66 -11.48 11.94
C ARG A 33 4.79 -12.64 12.44
N GLN A 34 3.91 -12.39 13.41
CA GLN A 34 3.05 -13.45 13.98
C GLN A 34 2.01 -13.97 12.98
N ILE A 35 1.63 -13.17 12.02
CA ILE A 35 0.59 -13.52 11.03
C ILE A 35 1.14 -13.70 9.62
N TRP A 36 2.46 -13.49 9.44
CA TRP A 36 3.10 -13.57 8.14
C TRP A 36 3.18 -15.00 7.63
N LYS A 37 2.75 -15.22 6.40
CA LYS A 37 2.88 -16.52 5.74
C LYS A 37 4.17 -16.57 4.91
N ARG A 38 4.92 -17.64 5.02
CA ARG A 38 6.05 -17.89 4.13
C ARG A 38 5.56 -18.00 2.69
N GLY A 39 6.24 -17.33 1.77
CA GLY A 39 5.83 -17.33 0.36
C GLY A 39 4.67 -16.38 0.07
N SER A 40 4.40 -15.42 0.94
CA SER A 40 3.34 -14.41 0.72
C SER A 40 3.47 -13.73 -0.63
N LYS A 41 2.35 -13.53 -1.30
CA LYS A 41 2.22 -12.80 -2.56
C LYS A 41 1.70 -11.40 -2.27
N GLY A 42 2.48 -10.40 -2.64
CA GLY A 42 2.20 -9.00 -2.36
C GLY A 42 1.69 -8.24 -3.56
N LEU A 43 0.72 -7.35 -3.32
CA LEU A 43 0.22 -6.38 -4.29
C LEU A 43 0.37 -4.97 -3.72
N PHE A 44 1.16 -4.13 -4.39
CA PHE A 44 1.20 -2.71 -4.12
C PHE A 44 0.15 -1.98 -4.97
N ILE A 45 -0.73 -1.21 -4.34
CA ILE A 45 -1.73 -0.37 -5.02
C ILE A 45 -1.32 1.09 -4.87
N SER A 46 -1.10 1.76 -5.99
CA SER A 46 -0.56 3.12 -6.03
C SER A 46 -1.56 4.19 -5.58
N ALA A 47 -1.04 5.34 -5.15
CA ALA A 47 -1.83 6.54 -4.92
C ALA A 47 -2.03 7.36 -6.19
N ASP A 48 -1.01 7.44 -7.03
CA ASP A 48 -1.09 8.06 -8.35
C ASP A 48 -0.93 7.01 -9.45
N PRO A 49 -2.03 6.62 -10.11
CA PRO A 49 -1.96 5.57 -11.13
C PRO A 49 -1.19 5.98 -12.39
N ALA A 50 -0.82 7.25 -12.56
CA ALA A 50 -0.10 7.75 -13.74
C ALA A 50 1.41 7.86 -13.53
N ASP A 51 1.89 7.91 -12.29
CA ASP A 51 3.32 8.00 -11.96
C ASP A 51 3.99 6.61 -11.97
N PHE A 52 4.18 6.05 -13.15
CA PHE A 52 4.70 4.69 -13.29
C PHE A 52 6.10 4.50 -12.71
N SER A 53 6.99 5.47 -12.89
CA SER A 53 8.35 5.38 -12.37
C SER A 53 8.41 5.50 -10.86
N GLY A 54 7.64 6.41 -10.28
CA GLY A 54 7.50 6.55 -8.83
C GLY A 54 6.85 5.32 -8.20
N ASN A 55 5.83 4.77 -8.85
CA ASN A 55 5.15 3.57 -8.40
C ASN A 55 6.07 2.35 -8.39
N ASP A 56 6.86 2.15 -9.45
CA ASP A 56 7.84 1.05 -9.52
C ASP A 56 8.90 1.18 -8.43
N ARG A 57 9.44 2.39 -8.25
CA ARG A 57 10.41 2.66 -7.19
C ARG A 57 9.81 2.41 -5.80
N MET A 58 8.63 2.93 -5.52
CA MET A 58 7.98 2.78 -4.22
C MET A 58 7.66 1.31 -3.93
N ARG A 59 7.15 0.56 -4.90
CA ARG A 59 6.95 -0.88 -4.78
C ARG A 59 8.25 -1.59 -4.39
N ASP A 60 9.32 -1.33 -5.11
CA ASP A 60 10.59 -2.03 -4.89
C ASP A 60 11.21 -1.69 -3.53
N GLU A 61 11.04 -0.44 -3.07
CA GLU A 61 11.47 0.00 -1.75
C GLU A 61 10.70 -0.71 -0.64
N PHE A 62 9.38 -0.77 -0.72
CA PHE A 62 8.58 -1.49 0.27
C PHE A 62 8.97 -2.96 0.34
N PHE A 63 8.97 -3.63 -0.78
CA PHE A 63 9.28 -5.06 -0.80
C PHE A 63 10.72 -5.35 -0.33
N ARG A 64 11.65 -4.42 -0.56
CA ARG A 64 13.01 -4.53 -0.01
C ARG A 64 13.00 -4.38 1.51
N ALA A 65 12.30 -3.39 2.07
CA ALA A 65 12.21 -3.19 3.51
C ALA A 65 11.58 -4.40 4.22
N PHE A 66 10.53 -4.97 3.65
CA PHE A 66 9.94 -6.21 4.15
C PHE A 66 10.94 -7.37 4.14
N ARG A 67 11.69 -7.53 3.07
CA ARG A 67 12.73 -8.57 2.97
C ARG A 67 13.81 -8.39 4.03
N VAL A 68 14.29 -7.16 4.25
CA VAL A 68 15.27 -6.86 5.32
C VAL A 68 14.73 -7.20 6.69
N ALA A 69 13.42 -6.98 6.93
CA ALA A 69 12.75 -7.35 8.18
C ALA A 69 12.48 -8.86 8.31
N GLY A 70 12.88 -9.68 7.34
CA GLY A 70 12.63 -11.13 7.33
C GLY A 70 11.22 -11.52 6.88
N LEU A 71 10.48 -10.61 6.25
CA LEU A 71 9.11 -10.78 5.74
C LEU A 71 9.12 -10.79 4.21
N ALA A 72 9.82 -11.74 3.61
CA ALA A 72 10.00 -11.81 2.17
C ALA A 72 8.71 -12.18 1.44
N PHE A 73 8.52 -11.58 0.26
CA PHE A 73 7.47 -11.94 -0.67
C PHE A 73 7.99 -12.86 -1.77
N GLU A 74 7.20 -13.85 -2.14
CA GLU A 74 7.46 -14.70 -3.30
C GLU A 74 7.10 -13.98 -4.60
N ARG A 75 5.96 -13.27 -4.62
CA ARG A 75 5.51 -12.45 -5.76
C ARG A 75 5.27 -11.01 -5.33
N ARG A 76 5.57 -10.08 -6.22
CA ARG A 76 5.56 -8.64 -5.96
C ARG A 76 4.90 -7.91 -7.12
N ASP A 77 3.59 -7.81 -7.07
CA ASP A 77 2.80 -7.18 -8.12
C ASP A 77 2.52 -5.70 -7.83
N ILE A 78 2.10 -5.00 -8.85
CA ILE A 78 1.68 -3.60 -8.77
C ILE A 78 0.32 -3.41 -9.45
N CYS A 79 -0.53 -2.60 -8.83
CA CYS A 79 -1.77 -2.11 -9.41
C CYS A 79 -1.70 -0.60 -9.57
N ASP A 80 -1.61 -0.15 -10.79
CA ASP A 80 -1.64 1.26 -11.19
C ASP A 80 -2.33 1.43 -12.57
N GLY A 81 -2.12 2.54 -13.25
CA GLY A 81 -2.75 2.82 -14.53
C GLY A 81 -2.39 1.85 -15.67
N ARG A 82 -1.38 1.00 -15.48
CA ARG A 82 -0.98 -0.04 -16.45
C ARG A 82 -1.81 -1.32 -16.33
N MET A 83 -2.60 -1.45 -15.26
CA MET A 83 -3.43 -2.64 -15.04
C MET A 83 -4.41 -2.84 -16.22
N LYS A 84 -4.43 -4.07 -16.72
CA LYS A 84 -5.38 -4.49 -17.76
C LYS A 84 -6.45 -5.40 -17.16
N GLY A 85 -7.71 -5.13 -17.48
CA GLY A 85 -8.83 -5.92 -16.96
C GLY A 85 -9.25 -5.49 -15.54
N GLU A 86 -9.93 -6.37 -14.87
CA GLU A 86 -10.43 -6.16 -13.51
C GLU A 86 -9.37 -6.52 -12.47
N LEU A 87 -9.47 -5.91 -11.29
CA LEU A 87 -8.64 -6.26 -10.15
C LEU A 87 -8.99 -7.67 -9.67
N ASP A 88 -7.99 -8.53 -9.57
CA ASP A 88 -8.13 -9.88 -9.04
C ASP A 88 -7.26 -10.04 -7.78
N LEU A 89 -7.89 -10.30 -6.66
CA LEU A 89 -7.25 -10.52 -5.36
C LEU A 89 -7.22 -11.99 -4.93
N SER A 90 -7.68 -12.90 -5.78
CA SER A 90 -7.82 -14.33 -5.44
C SER A 90 -6.49 -15.01 -5.10
N ASP A 91 -5.38 -14.49 -5.61
CA ASP A 91 -4.02 -15.02 -5.41
C ASP A 91 -3.10 -13.95 -4.79
N VAL A 92 -3.63 -13.16 -3.85
CA VAL A 92 -2.91 -12.12 -3.11
C VAL A 92 -3.04 -12.39 -1.62
N ASP A 93 -1.92 -12.38 -0.89
CA ASP A 93 -1.90 -12.55 0.57
C ASP A 93 -1.79 -11.22 1.30
N VAL A 94 -1.09 -10.25 0.72
CA VAL A 94 -0.82 -8.94 1.34
C VAL A 94 -1.02 -7.82 0.33
N ILE A 95 -1.85 -6.86 0.70
CA ILE A 95 -2.06 -5.63 -0.06
C ILE A 95 -1.36 -4.48 0.67
N ILE A 96 -0.61 -3.66 -0.07
CA ILE A 96 -0.02 -2.42 0.42
C ILE A 96 -0.68 -1.25 -0.32
N LEU A 97 -1.44 -0.42 0.39
CA LEU A 97 -1.99 0.82 -0.15
C LEU A 97 -0.99 1.94 0.04
N GLY A 98 -0.48 2.48 -1.05
CA GLY A 98 0.52 3.55 -1.06
C GLY A 98 0.03 4.85 -0.44
N GLY A 99 0.97 5.69 -0.02
CA GLY A 99 0.73 7.08 0.33
C GLY A 99 0.82 7.99 -0.89
N GLY A 100 0.21 9.17 -0.80
CA GLY A 100 0.23 10.19 -1.84
C GLY A 100 -0.98 11.12 -1.75
N HIS A 101 -1.42 11.67 -2.87
CA HIS A 101 -2.54 12.61 -2.94
C HIS A 101 -3.89 11.91 -2.73
N VAL A 102 -4.58 12.26 -1.66
CA VAL A 102 -5.82 11.59 -1.22
C VAL A 102 -6.92 11.58 -2.29
N PRO A 103 -7.29 12.71 -2.93
CA PRO A 103 -8.34 12.72 -3.94
C PRO A 103 -8.00 11.88 -5.18
N THR A 104 -6.75 11.90 -5.64
CA THR A 104 -6.30 11.12 -6.80
C THR A 104 -6.42 9.63 -6.52
N GLN A 105 -5.93 9.20 -5.36
CA GLN A 105 -6.03 7.81 -4.92
C GLN A 105 -7.48 7.37 -4.74
N HIS A 106 -8.33 8.21 -4.17
CA HIS A 106 -9.75 7.90 -4.01
C HIS A 106 -10.45 7.63 -5.34
N LYS A 107 -10.18 8.48 -6.36
CA LYS A 107 -10.70 8.27 -7.72
C LYS A 107 -10.22 6.95 -8.31
N PHE A 108 -8.94 6.62 -8.08
CA PHE A 108 -8.38 5.37 -8.57
C PHE A 108 -8.98 4.16 -7.86
N PHE A 109 -9.13 4.18 -6.55
CA PHE A 109 -9.77 3.10 -5.78
C PHE A 109 -11.22 2.84 -6.25
N LYS A 110 -11.98 3.90 -6.54
CA LYS A 110 -13.31 3.76 -7.14
C LYS A 110 -13.26 3.14 -8.54
N LYS A 111 -12.30 3.57 -9.36
CA LYS A 111 -12.16 3.05 -10.73
C LYS A 111 -11.89 1.55 -10.77
N ILE A 112 -11.11 1.04 -9.82
CA ILE A 112 -10.78 -0.40 -9.74
C ILE A 112 -11.74 -1.18 -8.83
N ALA A 113 -12.83 -0.56 -8.36
CA ALA A 113 -13.80 -1.16 -7.44
C ALA A 113 -13.14 -1.82 -6.20
N LEU A 114 -12.11 -1.15 -5.62
CA LEU A 114 -11.30 -1.73 -4.58
C LEU A 114 -12.12 -2.15 -3.36
N LYS A 115 -13.11 -1.34 -2.95
CA LYS A 115 -13.97 -1.63 -1.79
C LYS A 115 -14.70 -2.96 -1.94
N GLU A 116 -15.23 -3.22 -3.12
CA GLU A 116 -15.96 -4.43 -3.46
C GLU A 116 -15.04 -5.66 -3.40
N HIS A 117 -13.85 -5.55 -3.96
CA HIS A 117 -12.84 -6.62 -3.91
C HIS A 117 -12.34 -6.89 -2.49
N LEU A 118 -12.13 -5.85 -1.67
CA LEU A 118 -11.71 -6.00 -0.28
C LEU A 118 -12.76 -6.67 0.60
N SER A 119 -14.04 -6.61 0.23
CA SER A 119 -15.11 -7.25 1.01
C SER A 119 -14.97 -8.77 1.11
N ALA A 120 -14.36 -9.39 0.11
CA ALA A 120 -14.08 -10.83 0.04
C ALA A 120 -12.61 -11.18 0.33
N PHE A 121 -11.75 -10.19 0.51
CA PHE A 121 -10.33 -10.41 0.75
C PHE A 121 -10.07 -10.90 2.17
N ASP A 122 -9.33 -12.00 2.32
CA ASP A 122 -9.00 -12.62 3.61
C ASP A 122 -7.49 -12.64 3.88
N GLY A 123 -6.80 -11.57 3.54
CA GLY A 123 -5.36 -11.42 3.75
C GLY A 123 -5.02 -10.28 4.70
N ILE A 124 -3.82 -9.74 4.52
CA ILE A 124 -3.29 -8.61 5.27
C ILE A 124 -3.40 -7.34 4.41
N LEU A 125 -4.01 -6.31 4.95
CA LEU A 125 -4.05 -4.97 4.37
C LEU A 125 -3.11 -4.05 5.14
N LEU A 126 -2.13 -3.49 4.47
CA LEU A 126 -1.21 -2.50 5.01
C LEU A 126 -1.49 -1.17 4.30
N ALA A 127 -1.92 -0.17 5.04
CA ALA A 127 -2.20 1.13 4.46
C ALA A 127 -1.34 2.21 5.11
N LEU A 128 -0.83 3.13 4.31
CA LEU A 128 -0.03 4.23 4.80
C LEU A 128 -0.53 5.58 4.29
N SER A 129 -0.52 6.59 5.16
CA SER A 129 -0.86 7.99 4.84
C SER A 129 -2.21 8.07 4.09
N ALA A 130 -2.23 8.54 2.85
CA ALA A 130 -3.43 8.62 2.01
C ALA A 130 -4.18 7.27 1.91
N GLY A 131 -3.45 6.14 1.83
CA GLY A 131 -4.05 4.81 1.84
C GLY A 131 -4.84 4.52 3.11
N SER A 132 -4.32 4.95 4.27
CA SER A 132 -5.04 4.83 5.54
C SER A 132 -6.27 5.74 5.58
N MET A 133 -6.16 6.98 5.09
CA MET A 133 -7.28 7.91 5.01
C MET A 133 -8.38 7.38 4.10
N ASN A 134 -8.03 6.88 2.92
CA ASN A 134 -8.98 6.32 1.95
C ASN A 134 -9.57 4.95 2.35
N SER A 135 -9.08 4.35 3.44
CA SER A 135 -9.70 3.15 4.04
C SER A 135 -10.91 3.47 4.92
N GLY A 136 -11.14 4.75 5.24
CA GLY A 136 -12.31 5.21 6.00
C GLY A 136 -13.57 5.27 5.13
N GLU A 137 -14.74 5.21 5.77
CA GLU A 137 -16.03 5.38 5.10
C GLU A 137 -16.19 6.80 4.56
N THR A 138 -15.71 7.79 5.29
CA THR A 138 -15.69 9.20 4.90
C THR A 138 -14.27 9.71 4.99
N VAL A 139 -13.84 10.39 3.95
CA VAL A 139 -12.49 10.93 3.84
C VAL A 139 -12.56 12.44 3.74
N TYR A 140 -11.79 13.10 4.60
CA TYR A 140 -11.54 14.53 4.52
C TYR A 140 -10.11 14.79 4.11
N SER A 141 -9.91 15.66 3.13
CA SER A 141 -8.59 16.20 2.79
C SER A 141 -8.69 17.71 2.66
N ILE A 142 -7.62 18.39 3.00
CA ILE A 142 -7.46 19.81 2.66
C ILE A 142 -6.90 19.90 1.24
N PRO A 143 -7.13 21.00 0.52
CA PRO A 143 -6.49 21.24 -0.77
C PRO A 143 -4.96 21.19 -0.63
N GLU A 144 -4.31 20.35 -1.43
CA GLU A 144 -2.85 20.17 -1.43
C GLU A 144 -2.22 20.67 -2.74
N LEU A 145 -3.03 20.75 -3.80
CA LEU A 145 -2.60 21.18 -5.12
C LEU A 145 -3.28 22.51 -5.50
N GLU A 146 -2.59 23.31 -6.31
CA GLU A 146 -3.16 24.56 -6.83
C GLU A 146 -4.43 24.26 -7.66
N GLY A 147 -5.51 24.97 -7.35
CA GLY A 147 -6.81 24.84 -8.03
C GLY A 147 -7.75 23.79 -7.43
N GLU A 148 -7.37 23.14 -6.34
CA GLU A 148 -8.31 22.33 -5.55
C GLU A 148 -9.21 23.22 -4.69
N ALA A 149 -10.48 22.83 -4.56
CA ALA A 149 -11.48 23.53 -3.76
C ALA A 149 -11.86 22.75 -2.51
#